data_c5fd23ca73d5c8227cd400219fc27f71
#
_entry.id   c5fd23ca73d5c8227cd400219fc27f71
#
_cell.length_a   1.000
_cell.length_b   1.000
_cell.length_c   1.000
_cell.angle_alpha   90.00
_cell.angle_beta   90.00
_cell.angle_gamma   90.00
#
_symmetry.space_group_name_H-M   'P 1'
#
loop_
_entity.id
_entity.type
_entity.pdbx_description
1 polymer ?
#
loop_
_entity_poly.entity_id
_entity_poly.type
_entity_poly.pdbx_seq_one_letter_code
_entity_poly.pdbx_strand_id
1 'polypeptide(L)'
;MTLRSVLFVDHAQALGGAERSLLLLMTFLDRDRWQPHLIAPPGRLAEEAVAAGFPVHVQPLPRLRGSSRSLLDLWTQARRIGKTARAIGAALIHSNTVRATAYAALAARLASVPLVWHMRDFWLSETEPAAKWADRLGKYLFCSTASRVATNSRAVGAHLPCSGSASVLYNGIDLSHFDPAQNTADNRADICSAAGFPLNAPVVGMIGRTRPWKGQDTFLQMAGQLTAAIPDCHFLIVGGDPFGVQDDYEARLLELRSQPGLEGRVHWTGQLADVRPPLAAMDLFVHPGAPEPFGLVNIEAMAMGKPVVAFGHGALPEIVLHEETGLLAQPGDTAALTASVSRLLRDPALSRSMGRAGRLRVQEHFRIERTVNELERLYQKLVDSE
;
A
#
# COMPACT_ATOMS: atom_id res chain seq x y z
N MET A 1 -27.22 -12.73 15.77
CA MET A 1 -27.07 -11.36 15.19
C MET A 1 -27.52 -11.39 13.75
N THR A 2 -28.15 -10.35 13.24
CA THR A 2 -28.63 -10.31 11.85
C THR A 2 -27.42 -10.07 10.92
N LEU A 3 -27.25 -10.87 9.87
CA LEU A 3 -26.27 -10.68 8.83
C LEU A 3 -26.51 -9.35 8.09
N ARG A 4 -25.52 -8.50 7.99
CA ARG A 4 -25.60 -7.15 7.41
C ARG A 4 -24.73 -7.04 6.16
N SER A 5 -25.29 -6.57 5.06
CA SER A 5 -24.53 -6.34 3.82
C SER A 5 -23.71 -5.07 3.89
N VAL A 6 -22.45 -5.14 3.46
CA VAL A 6 -21.56 -3.98 3.27
C VAL A 6 -21.24 -3.85 1.80
N LEU A 7 -21.49 -2.67 1.22
CA LEU A 7 -21.18 -2.40 -0.18
C LEU A 7 -19.86 -1.65 -0.31
N PHE A 8 -18.81 -2.35 -0.68
CA PHE A 8 -17.53 -1.75 -1.02
C PHE A 8 -17.58 -1.17 -2.44
N VAL A 9 -16.97 0.01 -2.60
CA VAL A 9 -16.89 0.70 -3.90
C VAL A 9 -15.44 1.05 -4.19
N ASP A 10 -14.92 0.53 -5.30
CA ASP A 10 -13.58 0.83 -5.80
C ASP A 10 -13.61 1.15 -7.29
N HIS A 11 -12.67 1.96 -7.77
CA HIS A 11 -12.62 2.37 -9.17
C HIS A 11 -11.47 1.73 -9.95
N ALA A 12 -10.61 0.97 -9.28
CA ALA A 12 -9.40 0.42 -9.90
C ALA A 12 -9.71 -0.83 -10.75
N GLN A 13 -9.02 -0.92 -11.87
CA GLN A 13 -9.02 -2.12 -12.72
C GLN A 13 -7.85 -3.04 -12.38
N ALA A 14 -6.72 -2.45 -11.98
CA ALA A 14 -5.51 -3.17 -11.58
C ALA A 14 -5.47 -3.38 -10.05
N LEU A 15 -4.58 -4.26 -9.60
CA LEU A 15 -4.31 -4.48 -8.18
C LEU A 15 -3.09 -3.69 -7.74
N GLY A 16 -3.33 -2.62 -7.01
CA GLY A 16 -2.32 -1.91 -6.23
C GLY A 16 -2.36 -2.27 -4.75
N GLY A 17 -1.65 -1.51 -3.92
CA GLY A 17 -1.65 -1.73 -2.47
C GLY A 17 -3.01 -1.49 -1.81
N ALA A 18 -3.75 -0.48 -2.28
CA ALA A 18 -5.08 -0.16 -1.76
C ALA A 18 -6.10 -1.28 -2.06
N GLU A 19 -6.06 -1.84 -3.27
CA GLU A 19 -6.97 -2.89 -3.72
C GLU A 19 -6.64 -4.24 -3.06
N ARG A 20 -5.35 -4.57 -2.90
CA ARG A 20 -4.93 -5.75 -2.12
C ARG A 20 -5.38 -5.66 -0.67
N SER A 21 -5.21 -4.48 -0.06
CA SER A 21 -5.69 -4.24 1.30
C SER A 21 -7.22 -4.34 1.40
N LEU A 22 -7.97 -3.88 0.38
CA LEU A 22 -9.43 -4.02 0.33
C LEU A 22 -9.85 -5.49 0.27
N LEU A 23 -9.27 -6.27 -0.65
CA LEU A 23 -9.58 -7.71 -0.76
C LEU A 23 -9.27 -8.45 0.55
N LEU A 24 -8.16 -8.12 1.18
CA LEU A 24 -7.78 -8.71 2.45
C LEU A 24 -8.77 -8.35 3.56
N LEU A 25 -9.21 -7.09 3.66
CA LEU A 25 -10.28 -6.69 4.57
C LEU A 25 -11.56 -7.47 4.32
N MET A 26 -12.01 -7.59 3.07
CA MET A 26 -13.21 -8.35 2.71
C MET A 26 -13.09 -9.82 3.08
N THR A 27 -11.90 -10.41 2.95
CA THR A 27 -11.64 -11.83 3.25
C THR A 27 -11.73 -12.12 4.75
N PHE A 28 -11.21 -11.22 5.58
CA PHE A 28 -11.11 -11.42 7.03
C PHE A 28 -12.29 -10.86 7.83
N LEU A 29 -13.26 -10.16 7.20
CA LEU A 29 -14.50 -9.77 7.87
C LEU A 29 -15.24 -11.00 8.43
N ASP A 30 -15.79 -10.87 9.63
CA ASP A 30 -16.65 -11.87 10.25
C ASP A 30 -17.90 -12.11 9.38
N ARG A 31 -17.93 -13.27 8.71
CA ARG A 31 -18.97 -13.65 7.73
C ARG A 31 -20.30 -13.99 8.36
N ASP A 32 -20.36 -14.21 9.65
CA ASP A 32 -21.61 -14.41 10.38
C ASP A 32 -22.29 -13.07 10.69
N ARG A 33 -21.54 -11.96 10.58
CA ARG A 33 -22.00 -10.60 10.87
C ARG A 33 -22.10 -9.72 9.64
N TRP A 34 -21.13 -9.85 8.73
CA TRP A 34 -20.97 -8.96 7.59
C TRP A 34 -20.88 -9.73 6.27
N GLN A 35 -21.71 -9.33 5.32
CA GLN A 35 -21.67 -9.84 3.95
C GLN A 35 -21.10 -8.77 3.02
N PRO A 36 -19.81 -8.86 2.62
CA PRO A 36 -19.21 -7.91 1.71
C PRO A 36 -19.69 -8.14 0.27
N HIS A 37 -20.07 -7.06 -0.40
CA HIS A 37 -20.30 -6.94 -1.83
C HIS A 37 -19.34 -5.92 -2.40
N LEU A 38 -18.89 -6.10 -3.64
CA LEU A 38 -17.98 -5.17 -4.31
C LEU A 38 -18.64 -4.55 -5.54
N ILE A 39 -18.53 -3.23 -5.69
CA ILE A 39 -18.67 -2.54 -6.98
C ILE A 39 -17.27 -2.15 -7.46
N ALA A 40 -16.91 -2.63 -8.64
CA ALA A 40 -15.66 -2.27 -9.32
C ALA A 40 -15.86 -2.29 -10.84
N PRO A 41 -15.03 -1.57 -11.63
CA PRO A 41 -14.99 -1.75 -13.07
C PRO A 41 -14.45 -3.14 -13.44
N PRO A 42 -14.64 -3.58 -14.71
CA PRO A 42 -14.04 -4.84 -15.17
C PRO A 42 -12.51 -4.75 -15.08
N GLY A 43 -11.86 -5.83 -14.61
CA GLY A 43 -10.40 -5.94 -14.45
C GLY A 43 -10.00 -6.83 -13.29
N ARG A 44 -8.70 -6.87 -13.02
CA ARG A 44 -8.10 -7.82 -12.04
C ARG A 44 -8.70 -7.74 -10.65
N LEU A 45 -9.06 -6.55 -10.15
CA LEU A 45 -9.71 -6.43 -8.84
C LEU A 45 -11.05 -7.18 -8.80
N ALA A 46 -11.88 -6.99 -9.83
CA ALA A 46 -13.17 -7.67 -9.93
C ALA A 46 -13.00 -9.19 -10.09
N GLU A 47 -12.05 -9.62 -10.91
CA GLU A 47 -11.75 -11.03 -11.18
C GLU A 47 -11.27 -11.75 -9.90
N GLU A 48 -10.33 -11.15 -9.16
CA GLU A 48 -9.83 -11.73 -7.91
C GLU A 48 -10.89 -11.73 -6.81
N ALA A 49 -11.74 -10.71 -6.74
CA ALA A 49 -12.87 -10.69 -5.82
C ALA A 49 -13.88 -11.82 -6.13
N VAL A 50 -14.18 -12.06 -7.41
CA VAL A 50 -15.03 -13.20 -7.83
C VAL A 50 -14.38 -14.54 -7.48
N ALA A 51 -13.07 -14.68 -7.77
CA ALA A 51 -12.32 -15.89 -7.43
C ALA A 51 -12.28 -16.16 -5.92
N ALA A 52 -12.29 -15.12 -5.09
CA ALA A 52 -12.40 -15.20 -3.64
C ALA A 52 -13.85 -15.45 -3.13
N GLY A 53 -14.83 -15.60 -4.04
CA GLY A 53 -16.22 -15.92 -3.70
C GLY A 53 -17.07 -14.72 -3.26
N PHE A 54 -16.65 -13.49 -3.57
CA PHE A 54 -17.43 -12.29 -3.26
C PHE A 54 -18.47 -11.98 -4.36
N PRO A 55 -19.68 -11.52 -4.00
CA PRO A 55 -20.61 -10.92 -4.94
C PRO A 55 -20.02 -9.62 -5.52
N VAL A 56 -19.77 -9.60 -6.83
CA VAL A 56 -19.21 -8.44 -7.54
C VAL A 56 -20.23 -7.88 -8.51
N HIS A 57 -20.49 -6.58 -8.40
CA HIS A 57 -21.34 -5.80 -9.30
C HIS A 57 -20.45 -4.99 -10.23
N VAL A 58 -20.19 -5.50 -11.43
CA VAL A 58 -19.30 -4.83 -12.38
C VAL A 58 -19.95 -3.55 -12.90
N GLN A 59 -19.28 -2.43 -12.62
CA GLN A 59 -19.78 -1.10 -12.99
C GLN A 59 -18.61 -0.15 -13.30
N PRO A 60 -18.61 0.55 -14.45
CA PRO A 60 -17.59 1.53 -14.76
C PRO A 60 -17.72 2.77 -13.85
N LEU A 61 -16.59 3.25 -13.38
CA LEU A 61 -16.47 4.50 -12.61
C LEU A 61 -15.48 5.44 -13.33
N PRO A 62 -15.92 6.16 -14.38
CA PRO A 62 -15.05 6.97 -15.21
C PRO A 62 -14.39 8.13 -14.45
N ARG A 63 -13.32 8.69 -15.01
CA ARG A 63 -12.67 9.88 -14.45
C ARG A 63 -13.57 11.10 -14.60
N LEU A 64 -13.77 11.84 -13.51
CA LEU A 64 -14.53 13.09 -13.50
C LEU A 64 -13.61 14.23 -13.95
N ARG A 65 -13.83 14.77 -15.16
CA ARG A 65 -12.98 15.80 -15.78
C ARG A 65 -13.61 17.21 -15.77
N GLY A 66 -14.60 17.46 -14.91
CA GLY A 66 -15.23 18.79 -14.78
C GLY A 66 -16.10 19.21 -15.97
N SER A 67 -16.51 18.30 -16.85
CA SER A 67 -17.42 18.55 -17.97
C SER A 67 -18.87 18.21 -17.62
N SER A 68 -19.85 18.70 -18.41
CA SER A 68 -21.26 18.33 -18.27
C SER A 68 -21.48 16.81 -18.37
N ARG A 69 -20.71 16.14 -19.23
CA ARG A 69 -20.71 14.66 -19.34
C ARG A 69 -20.27 14.01 -18.03
N SER A 70 -19.26 14.56 -17.38
CA SER A 70 -18.80 14.04 -16.09
C SER A 70 -19.85 14.14 -14.99
N LEU A 71 -20.69 15.19 -15.00
CA LEU A 71 -21.79 15.33 -14.05
C LEU A 71 -22.89 14.30 -14.33
N LEU A 72 -23.19 14.06 -15.60
CA LEU A 72 -24.15 13.04 -16.00
C LEU A 72 -23.63 11.62 -15.63
N ASP A 73 -22.35 11.35 -15.86
CA ASP A 73 -21.71 10.10 -15.46
C ASP A 73 -21.78 9.92 -13.94
N LEU A 74 -21.44 10.95 -13.18
CA LEU A 74 -21.50 10.93 -11.73
C LEU A 74 -22.92 10.58 -11.26
N TRP A 75 -23.93 11.28 -11.76
CA TRP A 75 -25.31 11.04 -11.41
C TRP A 75 -25.79 9.64 -11.78
N THR A 76 -25.51 9.21 -13.02
CA THR A 76 -25.96 7.91 -13.53
C THR A 76 -25.34 6.77 -12.76
N GLN A 77 -24.00 6.81 -12.54
CA GLN A 77 -23.32 5.76 -11.82
C GLN A 77 -23.69 5.76 -10.33
N ALA A 78 -23.79 6.92 -9.70
CA ALA A 78 -24.25 7.01 -8.30
C ALA A 78 -25.66 6.44 -8.10
N ARG A 79 -26.59 6.71 -9.03
CA ARG A 79 -27.94 6.10 -8.98
C ARG A 79 -27.90 4.58 -9.09
N ARG A 80 -27.03 4.03 -9.94
CA ARG A 80 -26.85 2.57 -10.08
C ARG A 80 -26.30 1.98 -8.78
N ILE A 81 -25.24 2.60 -8.20
CA ILE A 81 -24.68 2.18 -6.90
C ILE A 81 -25.77 2.22 -5.82
N GLY A 82 -26.53 3.32 -5.73
CA GLY A 82 -27.62 3.45 -4.77
C GLY A 82 -28.75 2.42 -4.97
N LYS A 83 -29.05 2.06 -6.24
CA LYS A 83 -30.00 0.97 -6.54
C LYS A 83 -29.47 -0.38 -6.06
N THR A 84 -28.18 -0.67 -6.32
CA THR A 84 -27.53 -1.90 -5.82
C THR A 84 -27.54 -1.93 -4.30
N ALA A 85 -27.17 -0.83 -3.63
CA ALA A 85 -27.16 -0.75 -2.17
C ALA A 85 -28.55 -1.09 -1.57
N ARG A 86 -29.62 -0.52 -2.13
CA ARG A 86 -30.99 -0.85 -1.70
C ARG A 86 -31.38 -2.29 -1.99
N ALA A 87 -31.02 -2.81 -3.17
CA ALA A 87 -31.38 -4.17 -3.59
C ALA A 87 -30.75 -5.26 -2.70
N ILE A 88 -29.53 -5.03 -2.19
CA ILE A 88 -28.84 -5.96 -1.28
C ILE A 88 -29.13 -5.66 0.21
N GLY A 89 -29.92 -4.63 0.50
CA GLY A 89 -30.15 -4.19 1.88
C GLY A 89 -28.86 -3.77 2.57
N ALA A 90 -28.01 -2.98 1.88
CA ALA A 90 -26.71 -2.57 2.42
C ALA A 90 -26.91 -1.75 3.70
N ALA A 91 -26.27 -2.18 4.80
CA ALA A 91 -26.25 -1.45 6.05
C ALA A 91 -25.33 -0.21 5.97
N LEU A 92 -24.34 -0.26 5.09
CA LEU A 92 -23.43 0.88 4.82
C LEU A 92 -22.75 0.72 3.46
N ILE A 93 -22.23 1.84 2.95
CA ILE A 93 -21.32 1.90 1.79
C ILE A 93 -19.91 2.21 2.30
N HIS A 94 -18.91 1.46 1.86
CA HIS A 94 -17.48 1.71 2.15
C HIS A 94 -16.75 2.06 0.87
N SER A 95 -16.29 3.29 0.72
CA SER A 95 -15.47 3.72 -0.41
C SER A 95 -13.98 3.57 -0.11
N ASN A 96 -13.25 2.89 -1.00
CA ASN A 96 -11.85 2.52 -0.79
C ASN A 96 -10.85 3.48 -1.46
N THR A 97 -11.27 4.17 -2.51
CA THR A 97 -10.41 5.06 -3.30
C THR A 97 -11.09 6.40 -3.53
N VAL A 98 -10.30 7.43 -3.80
CA VAL A 98 -10.80 8.81 -3.92
C VAL A 98 -11.85 8.96 -5.00
N ARG A 99 -11.61 8.39 -6.21
CA ARG A 99 -12.60 8.46 -7.29
C ARG A 99 -13.88 7.74 -6.94
N ALA A 100 -13.78 6.56 -6.32
CA ALA A 100 -14.94 5.81 -5.84
C ALA A 100 -15.74 6.60 -4.82
N THR A 101 -15.08 7.38 -3.96
CA THR A 101 -15.75 8.22 -2.94
C THR A 101 -16.66 9.25 -3.54
N ALA A 102 -16.31 9.88 -4.67
CA ALA A 102 -17.18 10.86 -5.32
C ALA A 102 -18.52 10.24 -5.73
N TYR A 103 -18.50 9.02 -6.26
CA TYR A 103 -19.70 8.27 -6.64
C TYR A 103 -20.45 7.74 -5.41
N ALA A 104 -19.72 7.18 -4.45
CA ALA A 104 -20.28 6.59 -3.24
C ALA A 104 -20.97 7.63 -2.35
N ALA A 105 -20.43 8.86 -2.27
CA ALA A 105 -21.02 9.95 -1.50
C ALA A 105 -22.43 10.35 -2.00
N LEU A 106 -22.58 10.47 -3.32
CA LEU A 106 -23.89 10.73 -3.90
C LEU A 106 -24.81 9.51 -3.78
N ALA A 107 -24.28 8.31 -4.02
CA ALA A 107 -25.04 7.07 -3.92
C ALA A 107 -25.59 6.81 -2.51
N ALA A 108 -24.79 7.05 -1.48
CA ALA A 108 -25.16 6.91 -0.08
C ALA A 108 -26.36 7.82 0.28
N ARG A 109 -26.31 9.09 -0.16
CA ARG A 109 -27.45 10.01 0.01
C ARG A 109 -28.70 9.54 -0.73
N LEU A 110 -28.57 9.11 -1.99
CA LEU A 110 -29.70 8.61 -2.79
C LEU A 110 -30.29 7.32 -2.24
N ALA A 111 -29.52 6.51 -1.55
CA ALA A 111 -29.96 5.25 -0.96
C ALA A 111 -30.39 5.39 0.51
N SER A 112 -30.12 6.53 1.14
CA SER A 112 -30.27 6.75 2.59
C SER A 112 -29.50 5.72 3.41
N VAL A 113 -28.23 5.51 3.05
CA VAL A 113 -27.32 4.52 3.66
C VAL A 113 -26.06 5.25 4.13
N PRO A 114 -25.54 4.98 5.33
CA PRO A 114 -24.31 5.62 5.81
C PRO A 114 -23.10 5.32 4.92
N LEU A 115 -22.20 6.32 4.84
CA LEU A 115 -20.96 6.24 4.09
C LEU A 115 -19.74 6.18 5.03
N VAL A 116 -18.91 5.17 4.84
CA VAL A 116 -17.52 5.16 5.36
C VAL A 116 -16.59 5.56 4.23
N TRP A 117 -15.88 6.67 4.40
CA TRP A 117 -14.82 7.07 3.50
C TRP A 117 -13.47 6.59 4.04
N HIS A 118 -12.81 5.67 3.34
CA HIS A 118 -11.48 5.20 3.69
C HIS A 118 -10.43 5.89 2.80
N MET A 119 -9.81 6.93 3.34
CA MET A 119 -8.75 7.67 2.64
C MET A 119 -7.41 6.96 2.81
N ARG A 120 -6.76 6.64 1.68
CA ARG A 120 -5.53 5.86 1.63
C ARG A 120 -4.37 6.61 0.98
N ASP A 121 -4.58 7.85 0.59
CA ASP A 121 -3.60 8.72 -0.08
C ASP A 121 -3.54 10.10 0.59
N PHE A 122 -2.47 10.84 0.37
CA PHE A 122 -2.34 12.21 0.86
C PHE A 122 -3.24 13.19 0.09
N TRP A 123 -3.49 12.91 -1.19
CA TRP A 123 -4.19 13.81 -2.11
C TRP A 123 -5.40 13.13 -2.73
N LEU A 124 -6.32 13.92 -3.25
CA LEU A 124 -7.42 13.43 -4.08
C LEU A 124 -6.98 13.06 -5.50
N SER A 125 -5.69 13.09 -5.78
CA SER A 125 -5.00 12.70 -7.02
C SER A 125 -3.82 11.78 -6.68
N GLU A 126 -3.25 11.12 -7.70
CA GLU A 126 -2.11 10.20 -7.51
C GLU A 126 -0.82 10.91 -7.05
N THR A 127 -0.73 12.22 -7.33
CA THR A 127 0.39 13.06 -6.96
C THR A 127 -0.11 14.36 -6.32
N GLU A 128 0.80 15.14 -5.74
CA GLU A 128 0.48 16.43 -5.17
C GLU A 128 -0.14 17.35 -6.25
N PRO A 129 -1.38 17.85 -6.05
CA PRO A 129 -2.07 18.65 -7.05
C PRO A 129 -1.51 20.07 -7.11
N ALA A 130 -1.43 20.63 -8.31
CA ALA A 130 -1.08 22.04 -8.50
C ALA A 130 -2.10 22.98 -7.80
N ALA A 131 -3.40 22.62 -7.84
CA ALA A 131 -4.47 23.38 -7.20
C ALA A 131 -4.78 22.81 -5.80
N LYS A 132 -3.92 23.08 -4.82
CA LYS A 132 -4.08 22.62 -3.42
C LYS A 132 -5.40 23.05 -2.78
N TRP A 133 -5.94 24.21 -3.16
CA TRP A 133 -7.23 24.69 -2.66
C TRP A 133 -8.39 23.80 -3.11
N ALA A 134 -8.35 23.31 -4.36
CA ALA A 134 -9.38 22.41 -4.89
C ALA A 134 -9.34 21.04 -4.21
N ASP A 135 -8.15 20.49 -3.94
CA ASP A 135 -7.96 19.29 -3.14
C ASP A 135 -8.53 19.47 -1.73
N ARG A 136 -8.20 20.58 -1.07
CA ARG A 136 -8.71 20.89 0.27
C ARG A 136 -10.24 21.02 0.30
N LEU A 137 -10.81 21.70 -0.70
CA LEU A 137 -12.27 21.84 -0.83
C LEU A 137 -12.92 20.46 -1.04
N GLY A 138 -12.37 19.64 -1.94
CA GLY A 138 -12.86 18.28 -2.17
C GLY A 138 -12.81 17.42 -0.91
N LYS A 139 -11.71 17.47 -0.16
CA LYS A 139 -11.58 16.79 1.13
C LYS A 139 -12.63 17.27 2.15
N TYR A 140 -12.85 18.58 2.21
CA TYR A 140 -13.88 19.15 3.08
C TYR A 140 -15.28 18.61 2.74
N LEU A 141 -15.61 18.56 1.44
CA LEU A 141 -16.89 18.01 0.97
C LEU A 141 -17.03 16.52 1.31
N PHE A 142 -15.96 15.73 1.17
CA PHE A 142 -16.01 14.31 1.55
C PHE A 142 -16.09 14.13 3.06
N CYS A 143 -15.36 14.90 3.85
CA CYS A 143 -15.46 14.90 5.30
C CYS A 143 -16.88 15.22 5.79
N SER A 144 -17.55 16.20 5.15
CA SER A 144 -18.92 16.61 5.53
C SER A 144 -20.00 15.63 5.05
N THR A 145 -19.67 14.77 4.08
CA THR A 145 -20.64 13.84 3.47
C THR A 145 -20.54 12.44 4.08
N ALA A 146 -19.34 12.05 4.50
CA ALA A 146 -19.11 10.74 5.10
C ALA A 146 -19.67 10.68 6.53
N SER A 147 -20.38 9.60 6.86
CA SER A 147 -20.85 9.33 8.22
C SER A 147 -19.65 9.00 9.15
N ARG A 148 -18.60 8.37 8.59
CA ARG A 148 -17.31 8.14 9.24
C ARG A 148 -16.18 8.25 8.22
N VAL A 149 -15.04 8.75 8.69
CA VAL A 149 -13.80 8.82 7.91
C VAL A 149 -12.77 7.91 8.55
N ALA A 150 -12.18 7.04 7.75
CA ALA A 150 -11.06 6.20 8.11
C ALA A 150 -9.82 6.59 7.30
N THR A 151 -8.64 6.48 7.88
CA THR A 151 -7.37 6.72 7.20
C THR A 151 -6.41 5.57 7.48
N ASN A 152 -5.57 5.21 6.52
CA ASN A 152 -4.61 4.13 6.69
C ASN A 152 -3.36 4.51 7.50
N SER A 153 -3.20 5.79 7.87
CA SER A 153 -2.15 6.28 8.75
C SER A 153 -2.54 7.61 9.40
N ARG A 154 -1.84 8.00 10.46
CA ARG A 154 -1.96 9.34 11.06
C ARG A 154 -1.45 10.41 10.09
N ALA A 155 -0.40 10.09 9.34
CA ALA A 155 0.14 10.98 8.32
C ALA A 155 -0.92 11.34 7.27
N VAL A 156 -1.71 10.38 6.77
CA VAL A 156 -2.84 10.67 5.87
C VAL A 156 -3.92 11.44 6.60
N GLY A 157 -4.24 11.07 7.83
CA GLY A 157 -5.23 11.78 8.66
C GLY A 157 -4.91 13.27 8.83
N ALA A 158 -3.64 13.61 9.04
CA ALA A 158 -3.18 14.99 9.19
C ALA A 158 -3.41 15.86 7.93
N HIS A 159 -3.57 15.24 6.76
CA HIS A 159 -3.92 15.92 5.50
C HIS A 159 -5.42 16.17 5.30
N LEU A 160 -6.27 15.77 6.27
CA LEU A 160 -7.72 15.94 6.20
C LEU A 160 -8.19 17.10 7.06
N PRO A 161 -9.16 17.90 6.58
CA PRO A 161 -9.79 18.95 7.39
C PRO A 161 -10.59 18.39 8.59
N CYS A 162 -10.97 17.13 8.55
CA CYS A 162 -11.67 16.41 9.65
C CYS A 162 -10.73 15.49 10.46
N SER A 163 -9.45 15.79 10.51
CA SER A 163 -8.44 14.94 11.18
C SER A 163 -8.79 14.57 12.63
N GLY A 164 -9.41 15.48 13.38
CA GLY A 164 -9.82 15.25 14.78
C GLY A 164 -10.94 14.22 14.96
N SER A 165 -11.70 13.90 13.89
CA SER A 165 -12.78 12.90 13.91
C SER A 165 -12.49 11.67 13.04
N ALA A 166 -11.39 11.67 12.30
CA ALA A 166 -10.99 10.53 11.49
C ALA A 166 -10.42 9.39 12.35
N SER A 167 -10.84 8.17 12.07
CA SER A 167 -10.30 6.97 12.70
C SER A 167 -9.10 6.46 11.92
N VAL A 168 -7.98 6.23 12.60
CA VAL A 168 -6.82 5.59 11.96
C VAL A 168 -7.03 4.08 11.96
N LEU A 169 -7.11 3.50 10.78
CA LEU A 169 -7.17 2.06 10.50
C LEU A 169 -5.93 1.67 9.71
N TYR A 170 -4.86 1.34 10.40
CA TYR A 170 -3.65 0.86 9.75
C TYR A 170 -3.93 -0.33 8.85
N ASN A 171 -3.29 -0.36 7.68
CA ASN A 171 -3.36 -1.55 6.84
C ASN A 171 -2.75 -2.75 7.58
N GLY A 172 -3.41 -3.89 7.45
CA GLY A 172 -2.91 -5.15 7.98
C GLY A 172 -2.38 -6.07 6.89
N ILE A 173 -1.62 -7.07 7.30
CA ILE A 173 -1.19 -8.19 6.45
C ILE A 173 -1.57 -9.52 7.09
N ASP A 174 -1.71 -10.53 6.25
CA ASP A 174 -1.87 -11.91 6.68
C ASP A 174 -0.51 -12.50 7.04
N LEU A 175 -0.29 -12.74 8.33
CA LEU A 175 0.97 -13.30 8.84
C LEU A 175 1.15 -14.78 8.51
N SER A 176 0.08 -15.50 8.17
CA SER A 176 0.21 -16.86 7.68
C SER A 176 0.80 -16.90 6.27
N HIS A 177 0.53 -15.85 5.49
CA HIS A 177 1.10 -15.66 4.16
C HIS A 177 2.55 -15.16 4.20
N PHE A 178 2.87 -14.23 5.12
CA PHE A 178 4.23 -13.68 5.32
C PHE A 178 4.94 -14.37 6.51
N ASP A 179 5.13 -15.69 6.40
CA ASP A 179 5.84 -16.46 7.42
C ASP A 179 7.26 -16.82 6.95
N PRO A 180 8.32 -16.33 7.63
CA PRO A 180 9.71 -16.68 7.28
C PRO A 180 10.01 -18.17 7.32
N ALA A 181 9.29 -18.96 8.14
CA ALA A 181 9.51 -20.40 8.24
C ALA A 181 9.07 -21.17 6.97
N GLN A 182 8.11 -20.60 6.22
CA GLN A 182 7.65 -21.17 4.94
C GLN A 182 8.50 -20.68 3.74
N ASN A 183 9.33 -19.65 3.95
CA ASN A 183 10.18 -19.05 2.93
C ASN A 183 11.64 -19.40 3.25
N THR A 184 12.02 -20.60 2.87
CA THR A 184 13.23 -21.29 3.26
C THR A 184 14.50 -20.80 2.50
N ALA A 185 15.63 -21.40 2.84
CA ALA A 185 16.92 -21.22 2.14
C ALA A 185 16.80 -21.49 0.61
N ASP A 186 15.86 -22.32 0.20
CA ASP A 186 15.62 -22.63 -1.22
C ASP A 186 15.17 -21.39 -2.00
N ASN A 187 14.26 -20.57 -1.42
CA ASN A 187 13.82 -19.31 -2.04
C ASN A 187 14.98 -18.32 -2.23
N ARG A 188 15.92 -18.26 -1.27
CA ARG A 188 17.14 -17.44 -1.42
C ARG A 188 18.03 -17.99 -2.52
N ALA A 189 18.23 -19.31 -2.57
CA ALA A 189 19.06 -19.95 -3.59
C ALA A 189 18.50 -19.71 -5.00
N ASP A 190 17.21 -19.87 -5.18
CA ASP A 190 16.54 -19.66 -6.46
C ASP A 190 16.66 -18.20 -6.94
N ILE A 191 16.40 -17.25 -6.07
CA ILE A 191 16.50 -15.81 -6.41
C ILE A 191 17.96 -15.43 -6.70
N CYS A 192 18.90 -15.86 -5.85
CA CYS A 192 20.32 -15.59 -6.06
C CYS A 192 20.82 -16.22 -7.36
N SER A 193 20.43 -17.45 -7.67
CA SER A 193 20.77 -18.13 -8.92
C SER A 193 20.23 -17.39 -10.13
N ALA A 194 18.96 -17.01 -10.10
CA ALA A 194 18.32 -16.25 -11.19
C ALA A 194 18.95 -14.85 -11.38
N ALA A 195 19.42 -14.24 -10.30
CA ALA A 195 20.08 -12.94 -10.30
C ALA A 195 21.58 -12.99 -10.64
N GLY A 196 22.18 -14.18 -10.64
CA GLY A 196 23.62 -14.35 -10.78
C GLY A 196 24.40 -13.91 -9.53
N PHE A 197 23.79 -13.92 -8.35
CA PHE A 197 24.40 -13.50 -7.10
C PHE A 197 25.04 -14.69 -6.37
N PRO A 198 26.20 -14.52 -5.72
CA PRO A 198 26.74 -15.52 -4.81
C PRO A 198 25.77 -15.74 -3.64
N LEU A 199 25.50 -17.00 -3.27
CA LEU A 199 24.52 -17.35 -2.26
C LEU A 199 24.75 -16.69 -0.89
N ASN A 200 26.03 -16.50 -0.54
CA ASN A 200 26.43 -15.91 0.75
C ASN A 200 26.68 -14.38 0.67
N ALA A 201 26.49 -13.77 -0.50
CA ALA A 201 26.68 -12.33 -0.64
C ALA A 201 25.56 -11.57 0.07
N PRO A 202 25.85 -10.41 0.68
CA PRO A 202 24.83 -9.53 1.22
C PRO A 202 23.90 -9.02 0.10
N VAL A 203 22.58 -9.12 0.31
CA VAL A 203 21.57 -8.66 -0.63
C VAL A 203 20.74 -7.55 -0.01
N VAL A 204 20.82 -6.36 -0.57
CA VAL A 204 19.98 -5.20 -0.23
C VAL A 204 18.87 -5.09 -1.25
N GLY A 205 17.61 -4.97 -0.80
CA GLY A 205 16.50 -4.94 -1.74
C GLY A 205 15.51 -3.82 -1.54
N MET A 206 14.79 -3.51 -2.61
CA MET A 206 13.60 -2.65 -2.61
C MET A 206 12.48 -3.28 -3.43
N ILE A 207 11.24 -2.92 -3.10
CA ILE A 207 10.05 -3.36 -3.83
C ILE A 207 9.17 -2.15 -4.13
N GLY A 208 8.79 -1.97 -5.39
CA GLY A 208 7.88 -0.90 -5.79
C GLY A 208 7.72 -0.78 -7.29
N ARG A 209 6.58 -0.22 -7.72
CA ARG A 209 6.38 0.14 -9.13
C ARG A 209 7.49 1.08 -9.60
N THR A 210 7.92 0.94 -10.86
CA THR A 210 8.89 1.86 -11.45
C THR A 210 8.27 3.24 -11.63
N ARG A 211 8.51 4.12 -10.67
CA ARG A 211 8.01 5.50 -10.65
C ARG A 211 8.97 6.40 -9.89
N PRO A 212 9.15 7.67 -10.29
CA PRO A 212 10.07 8.60 -9.63
C PRO A 212 9.86 8.69 -8.10
N TRP A 213 8.61 8.71 -7.66
CA TRP A 213 8.31 8.80 -6.23
C TRP A 213 8.59 7.52 -5.42
N LYS A 214 8.93 6.40 -6.08
CA LYS A 214 9.36 5.17 -5.40
C LYS A 214 10.87 5.14 -5.15
N GLY A 215 11.64 6.02 -5.80
CA GLY A 215 13.05 6.27 -5.47
C GLY A 215 14.02 5.19 -5.94
N GLN A 216 13.74 4.51 -7.06
CA GLN A 216 14.71 3.57 -7.64
C GLN A 216 16.03 4.26 -7.99
N ASP A 217 16.00 5.51 -8.42
CA ASP A 217 17.18 6.33 -8.69
C ASP A 217 17.99 6.59 -7.41
N THR A 218 17.33 6.95 -6.31
CA THR A 218 17.96 7.09 -4.99
C THR A 218 18.55 5.75 -4.50
N PHE A 219 17.84 4.65 -4.73
CA PHE A 219 18.35 3.32 -4.40
C PHE A 219 19.62 2.96 -5.17
N LEU A 220 19.67 3.25 -6.47
CA LEU A 220 20.85 3.00 -7.30
C LEU A 220 22.04 3.92 -6.92
N GLN A 221 21.76 5.19 -6.57
CA GLN A 221 22.78 6.10 -6.04
C GLN A 221 23.37 5.59 -4.71
N MET A 222 22.51 5.16 -3.79
CA MET A 222 22.91 4.50 -2.53
C MET A 222 23.73 3.25 -2.80
N ALA A 223 23.31 2.42 -3.76
CA ALA A 223 24.02 1.21 -4.15
C ALA A 223 25.43 1.51 -4.65
N GLY A 224 25.58 2.51 -5.54
CA GLY A 224 26.89 2.96 -6.03
C GLY A 224 27.83 3.45 -4.90
N GLN A 225 27.31 4.19 -3.92
CA GLN A 225 28.07 4.62 -2.75
C GLN A 225 28.46 3.43 -1.85
N LEU A 226 27.55 2.45 -1.71
CA LEU A 226 27.74 1.31 -0.81
C LEU A 226 28.81 0.33 -1.34
N THR A 227 28.92 0.13 -2.67
CA THR A 227 29.90 -0.77 -3.27
C THR A 227 31.35 -0.39 -2.96
N ALA A 228 31.64 0.90 -2.74
CA ALA A 228 32.93 1.36 -2.29
C ALA A 228 33.30 0.87 -0.85
N ALA A 229 32.28 0.73 0.00
CA ALA A 229 32.42 0.38 1.42
C ALA A 229 32.23 -1.14 1.67
N ILE A 230 31.42 -1.80 0.85
CA ILE A 230 31.07 -3.24 0.93
C ILE A 230 31.07 -3.81 -0.50
N PRO A 231 32.24 -4.19 -1.03
CA PRO A 231 32.39 -4.60 -2.43
C PRO A 231 31.61 -5.84 -2.82
N ASP A 232 31.25 -6.72 -1.88
CA ASP A 232 30.53 -7.96 -2.16
C ASP A 232 29.00 -7.80 -2.07
N CYS A 233 28.49 -6.58 -1.85
CA CYS A 233 27.07 -6.32 -1.74
C CYS A 233 26.37 -6.40 -3.11
N HIS A 234 25.20 -7.00 -3.15
CA HIS A 234 24.32 -7.11 -4.32
C HIS A 234 22.98 -6.44 -4.06
N PHE A 235 22.29 -6.05 -5.13
CA PHE A 235 21.10 -5.19 -5.05
C PHE A 235 19.96 -5.81 -5.84
N LEU A 236 18.81 -5.98 -5.18
CA LEU A 236 17.61 -6.58 -5.75
C LEU A 236 16.49 -5.55 -5.86
N ILE A 237 16.08 -5.20 -7.07
CA ILE A 237 14.95 -4.32 -7.33
C ILE A 237 13.78 -5.16 -7.83
N VAL A 238 12.69 -5.16 -7.07
CA VAL A 238 11.47 -5.90 -7.41
C VAL A 238 10.38 -4.91 -7.81
N GLY A 239 9.86 -5.07 -9.01
CA GLY A 239 8.78 -4.26 -9.55
C GLY A 239 9.05 -3.80 -10.96
N GLY A 240 8.01 -3.35 -11.62
CA GLY A 240 8.01 -2.86 -12.99
C GLY A 240 6.95 -1.78 -13.17
N ASP A 241 6.83 -1.31 -14.39
CA ASP A 241 5.70 -0.48 -14.80
C ASP A 241 4.57 -1.37 -15.34
N PRO A 242 3.49 -1.57 -14.60
CA PRO A 242 2.36 -2.37 -15.07
C PRO A 242 1.61 -1.71 -16.24
N PHE A 243 1.90 -0.46 -16.55
CA PHE A 243 1.24 0.32 -17.61
C PHE A 243 2.11 0.48 -18.86
N GLY A 244 3.38 0.02 -18.83
CA GLY A 244 4.27 0.03 -19.98
C GLY A 244 4.64 1.42 -20.50
N VAL A 245 4.62 2.43 -19.66
CA VAL A 245 5.02 3.79 -20.00
C VAL A 245 6.54 3.88 -19.95
N GLN A 246 7.19 3.82 -21.11
CA GLN A 246 8.59 4.21 -21.24
C GLN A 246 8.67 5.74 -21.15
N ASP A 247 9.35 6.22 -20.15
CA ASP A 247 9.59 7.66 -19.93
C ASP A 247 11.09 7.94 -19.66
N ASP A 248 11.44 9.21 -19.56
CA ASP A 248 12.82 9.67 -19.29
C ASP A 248 13.37 9.09 -17.97
N TYR A 249 12.49 8.66 -17.06
CA TYR A 249 12.90 8.06 -15.79
C TYR A 249 13.52 6.67 -15.98
N GLU A 250 12.95 5.85 -16.86
CA GLU A 250 13.51 4.52 -17.16
C GLU A 250 14.89 4.63 -17.80
N ALA A 251 15.08 5.57 -18.73
CA ALA A 251 16.37 5.85 -19.34
C ALA A 251 17.42 6.24 -18.29
N ARG A 252 17.04 7.12 -17.34
CA ARG A 252 17.89 7.51 -16.21
C ARG A 252 18.27 6.34 -15.31
N LEU A 253 17.32 5.42 -15.05
CA LEU A 253 17.61 4.23 -14.22
C LEU A 253 18.57 3.29 -14.91
N LEU A 254 18.50 3.11 -16.22
CA LEU A 254 19.46 2.33 -17.00
C LEU A 254 20.87 2.94 -16.94
N GLU A 255 20.95 4.27 -17.06
CA GLU A 255 22.24 4.99 -16.91
C GLU A 255 22.85 4.79 -15.51
N LEU A 256 22.05 4.98 -14.44
CA LEU A 256 22.52 4.77 -13.07
C LEU A 256 22.98 3.34 -12.81
N ARG A 257 22.25 2.35 -13.34
CA ARG A 257 22.61 0.93 -13.22
C ARG A 257 23.92 0.58 -13.90
N SER A 258 24.28 1.31 -14.97
CA SER A 258 25.50 1.09 -15.76
C SER A 258 26.74 1.79 -15.18
N GLN A 259 26.61 2.43 -14.01
CA GLN A 259 27.75 3.09 -13.35
C GLN A 259 28.79 2.07 -12.88
N PRO A 260 30.09 2.46 -12.90
CA PRO A 260 31.17 1.60 -12.40
C PRO A 260 30.89 1.11 -10.98
N GLY A 261 31.07 -0.19 -10.76
CA GLY A 261 30.85 -0.86 -9.48
C GLY A 261 29.43 -1.44 -9.29
N LEU A 262 28.47 -1.14 -10.17
CA LEU A 262 27.13 -1.77 -10.16
C LEU A 262 26.97 -2.87 -11.21
N GLU A 263 27.91 -3.02 -12.12
CA GLU A 263 27.89 -4.06 -13.15
C GLU A 263 27.82 -5.46 -12.54
N GLY A 264 26.80 -6.26 -12.99
CA GLY A 264 26.57 -7.60 -12.47
C GLY A 264 26.08 -7.68 -11.01
N ARG A 265 25.90 -6.55 -10.33
CA ARG A 265 25.48 -6.50 -8.91
C ARG A 265 24.04 -6.09 -8.71
N VAL A 266 23.39 -5.53 -9.71
CA VAL A 266 21.99 -5.10 -9.66
C VAL A 266 21.14 -6.04 -10.50
N HIS A 267 20.21 -6.74 -9.87
CA HIS A 267 19.19 -7.53 -10.54
C HIS A 267 17.84 -6.87 -10.40
N TRP A 268 17.16 -6.71 -11.55
CA TRP A 268 15.82 -6.16 -11.61
C TRP A 268 14.85 -7.25 -12.11
N THR A 269 13.96 -7.69 -11.22
CA THR A 269 13.08 -8.84 -11.52
C THR A 269 11.91 -8.50 -12.45
N GLY A 270 11.60 -7.19 -12.63
CA GLY A 270 10.29 -6.80 -13.14
C GLY A 270 9.18 -7.01 -12.11
N GLN A 271 7.93 -6.97 -12.58
CA GLN A 271 6.77 -7.16 -11.71
C GLN A 271 6.59 -8.64 -11.36
N LEU A 272 6.53 -8.95 -10.08
CA LEU A 272 6.25 -10.29 -9.56
C LEU A 272 4.85 -10.35 -8.93
N ALA A 273 4.20 -11.49 -9.08
CA ALA A 273 2.92 -11.77 -8.42
C ALA A 273 3.10 -12.01 -6.92
N ASP A 274 4.22 -12.64 -6.53
CA ASP A 274 4.60 -12.97 -5.16
C ASP A 274 5.94 -12.30 -4.81
N VAL A 275 5.92 -11.50 -3.74
CA VAL A 275 7.11 -10.78 -3.26
C VAL A 275 7.83 -11.51 -2.11
N ARG A 276 7.29 -12.63 -1.63
CA ARG A 276 7.88 -13.39 -0.51
C ARG A 276 9.24 -14.01 -0.86
N PRO A 277 9.43 -14.69 -2.01
CA PRO A 277 10.74 -15.22 -2.37
C PRO A 277 11.83 -14.15 -2.46
N PRO A 278 11.63 -13.01 -3.15
CA PRO A 278 12.64 -11.95 -3.14
C PRO A 278 12.85 -11.34 -1.75
N LEU A 279 11.80 -11.16 -0.92
CA LEU A 279 11.98 -10.72 0.47
C LEU A 279 12.80 -11.72 1.28
N ALA A 280 12.60 -13.02 1.09
CA ALA A 280 13.41 -14.06 1.75
C ALA A 280 14.90 -13.96 1.35
N ALA A 281 15.18 -13.63 0.09
CA ALA A 281 16.54 -13.48 -0.43
C ALA A 281 17.28 -12.25 0.11
N MET A 282 16.57 -11.18 0.47
CA MET A 282 17.17 -9.95 1.01
C MET A 282 17.69 -10.14 2.44
N ASP A 283 18.77 -9.46 2.77
CA ASP A 283 19.27 -9.33 4.15
C ASP A 283 18.68 -8.11 4.85
N LEU A 284 18.41 -7.04 4.10
CA LEU A 284 17.67 -5.87 4.56
C LEU A 284 16.86 -5.24 3.42
N PHE A 285 15.82 -4.52 3.82
CA PHE A 285 14.91 -3.83 2.91
C PHE A 285 15.11 -2.32 2.97
N VAL A 286 15.16 -1.66 1.81
CA VAL A 286 15.30 -0.20 1.72
C VAL A 286 14.07 0.42 1.07
N HIS A 287 13.56 1.49 1.70
CA HIS A 287 12.47 2.32 1.14
C HIS A 287 12.98 3.75 0.91
N PRO A 288 13.51 4.05 -0.30
CA PRO A 288 14.17 5.32 -0.59
C PRO A 288 13.24 6.36 -1.22
N GLY A 289 11.94 6.08 -1.29
CA GLY A 289 10.97 6.88 -2.04
C GLY A 289 10.50 8.15 -1.33
N ALA A 290 9.61 8.87 -2.00
CA ALA A 290 8.87 10.02 -1.49
C ALA A 290 7.95 9.61 -0.31
N PRO A 291 7.31 10.57 0.40
CA PRO A 291 6.40 10.24 1.49
C PRO A 291 5.34 9.21 1.09
N GLU A 292 5.28 8.11 1.81
CA GLU A 292 4.29 7.06 1.61
C GLU A 292 3.06 7.29 2.49
N PRO A 293 1.85 7.13 1.93
CA PRO A 293 0.61 7.15 2.72
C PRO A 293 0.56 6.05 3.77
N PHE A 294 1.15 4.88 3.46
CA PHE A 294 1.36 3.78 4.39
C PHE A 294 2.62 2.98 4.06
N GLY A 295 2.69 2.36 2.85
CA GLY A 295 3.84 1.55 2.42
C GLY A 295 3.75 0.11 2.91
N LEU A 296 2.77 -0.67 2.42
CA LEU A 296 2.55 -2.09 2.75
C LEU A 296 3.83 -2.92 2.68
N VAL A 297 4.67 -2.69 1.67
CA VAL A 297 5.93 -3.43 1.47
C VAL A 297 6.87 -3.37 2.67
N ASN A 298 6.79 -2.30 3.50
CA ASN A 298 7.61 -2.20 4.71
C ASN A 298 7.14 -3.18 5.78
N ILE A 299 5.83 -3.29 6.01
CA ILE A 299 5.31 -4.28 6.97
C ILE A 299 5.44 -5.71 6.44
N GLU A 300 5.41 -5.92 5.12
CA GLU A 300 5.71 -7.20 4.47
C GLU A 300 7.17 -7.61 4.73
N ALA A 301 8.12 -6.68 4.52
CA ALA A 301 9.53 -6.91 4.83
C ALA A 301 9.78 -7.18 6.32
N MET A 302 9.17 -6.38 7.20
CA MET A 302 9.24 -6.56 8.65
C MET A 302 8.63 -7.91 9.09
N ALA A 303 7.51 -8.33 8.50
CA ALA A 303 6.90 -9.64 8.77
C ALA A 303 7.84 -10.79 8.39
N MET A 304 8.61 -10.63 7.31
CA MET A 304 9.66 -11.56 6.89
C MET A 304 10.95 -11.42 7.72
N GLY A 305 10.91 -10.66 8.82
CA GLY A 305 12.05 -10.47 9.72
C GLY A 305 13.19 -9.63 9.14
N LYS A 306 12.92 -8.84 8.09
CA LYS A 306 13.95 -7.98 7.48
C LYS A 306 13.95 -6.62 8.18
N PRO A 307 15.11 -6.10 8.61
CA PRO A 307 15.20 -4.73 9.08
C PRO A 307 14.94 -3.77 7.91
N VAL A 308 14.28 -2.65 8.21
CA VAL A 308 13.92 -1.64 7.20
C VAL A 308 14.78 -0.40 7.36
N VAL A 309 15.38 0.05 6.26
CA VAL A 309 16.04 1.36 6.19
C VAL A 309 15.21 2.26 5.27
N ALA A 310 14.80 3.42 5.75
CA ALA A 310 13.90 4.29 5.00
C ALA A 310 14.15 5.77 5.29
N PHE A 311 13.57 6.67 4.48
CA PHE A 311 13.47 8.07 4.86
C PHE A 311 12.36 8.28 5.89
N GLY A 312 12.63 9.11 6.92
CA GLY A 312 11.74 9.39 8.04
C GLY A 312 10.62 10.39 7.71
N HIS A 313 9.76 10.06 6.74
CA HIS A 313 8.63 10.91 6.35
C HIS A 313 7.37 10.08 5.99
N GLY A 314 6.25 10.78 5.76
CA GLY A 314 4.96 10.13 5.51
C GLY A 314 4.58 9.23 6.69
N ALA A 315 4.07 8.04 6.40
CA ALA A 315 3.71 7.07 7.44
C ALA A 315 4.89 6.21 7.91
N LEU A 316 6.10 6.33 7.33
CA LEU A 316 7.23 5.46 7.68
C LEU A 316 7.61 5.54 9.16
N PRO A 317 7.61 6.73 9.84
CA PRO A 317 7.85 6.82 11.28
C PRO A 317 6.77 6.16 12.16
N GLU A 318 5.58 5.91 11.60
CA GLU A 318 4.53 5.16 12.31
C GLU A 318 4.74 3.64 12.23
N ILE A 319 5.45 3.18 11.19
CA ILE A 319 5.72 1.76 10.89
C ILE A 319 7.05 1.34 11.46
N VAL A 320 8.13 2.06 11.11
CA VAL A 320 9.50 1.76 11.51
C VAL A 320 9.87 2.61 12.73
N LEU A 321 10.19 1.96 13.83
CA LEU A 321 10.74 2.63 15.01
C LEU A 321 12.26 2.75 14.83
N HIS A 322 12.74 3.99 14.71
CA HIS A 322 14.16 4.28 14.53
C HIS A 322 14.99 3.70 15.68
N GLU A 323 16.10 3.02 15.35
CA GLU A 323 16.99 2.32 16.26
C GLU A 323 16.42 1.07 16.96
N GLU A 324 15.14 0.73 16.71
CA GLU A 324 14.49 -0.44 17.30
C GLU A 324 14.14 -1.50 16.25
N THR A 325 13.37 -1.13 15.22
CA THR A 325 12.88 -2.05 14.18
C THR A 325 13.51 -1.79 12.82
N GLY A 326 14.35 -0.77 12.72
CA GLY A 326 15.02 -0.33 11.51
C GLY A 326 15.66 1.04 11.71
N LEU A 327 16.15 1.61 10.62
CA LEU A 327 16.80 2.93 10.64
C LEU A 327 16.07 3.91 9.73
N LEU A 328 15.81 5.11 10.26
CA LEU A 328 15.21 6.21 9.50
C LEU A 328 16.27 7.28 9.25
N ALA A 329 16.54 7.55 7.97
CA ALA A 329 17.40 8.64 7.53
C ALA A 329 16.60 9.92 7.29
N GLN A 330 17.27 11.08 7.28
CA GLN A 330 16.64 12.35 6.89
C GLN A 330 16.16 12.28 5.44
N PRO A 331 14.94 12.79 5.15
CA PRO A 331 14.40 12.80 3.79
C PRO A 331 15.34 13.46 2.79
N GLY A 332 15.66 12.75 1.70
CA GLY A 332 16.54 13.23 0.64
C GLY A 332 18.05 13.08 0.92
N ASP A 333 18.45 12.70 2.12
CA ASP A 333 19.86 12.45 2.46
C ASP A 333 20.27 11.01 2.09
N THR A 334 20.69 10.83 0.85
CA THR A 334 21.15 9.53 0.33
C THR A 334 22.42 9.06 1.06
N ALA A 335 23.26 9.97 1.54
CA ALA A 335 24.48 9.60 2.29
C ALA A 335 24.13 9.00 3.66
N ALA A 336 23.18 9.61 4.39
CA ALA A 336 22.68 9.06 5.64
C ALA A 336 21.95 7.72 5.44
N LEU A 337 21.21 7.58 4.32
CA LEU A 337 20.59 6.31 3.94
C LEU A 337 21.65 5.23 3.71
N THR A 338 22.72 5.55 2.96
CA THR A 338 23.87 4.65 2.69
C THR A 338 24.60 4.27 3.97
N ALA A 339 24.83 5.23 4.86
CA ALA A 339 25.49 4.97 6.15
C ALA A 339 24.65 4.01 7.02
N SER A 340 23.31 4.17 7.03
CA SER A 340 22.38 3.30 7.75
C SER A 340 22.42 1.87 7.21
N VAL A 341 22.39 1.69 5.89
CA VAL A 341 22.51 0.38 5.24
C VAL A 341 23.87 -0.25 5.55
N SER A 342 24.96 0.51 5.40
CA SER A 342 26.33 0.04 5.71
C SER A 342 26.47 -0.43 7.17
N ARG A 343 25.86 0.31 8.11
CA ARG A 343 25.85 -0.05 9.54
C ARG A 343 25.23 -1.42 9.78
N LEU A 344 24.05 -1.67 9.20
CA LEU A 344 23.34 -2.94 9.37
C LEU A 344 24.05 -4.12 8.69
N LEU A 345 24.67 -3.89 7.55
CA LEU A 345 25.44 -4.94 6.86
C LEU A 345 26.75 -5.30 7.60
N ARG A 346 27.38 -4.33 8.28
CA ARG A 346 28.58 -4.55 9.08
C ARG A 346 28.30 -5.12 10.47
N ASP A 347 27.06 -5.00 10.96
CA ASP A 347 26.63 -5.57 12.24
C ASP A 347 25.44 -6.52 12.05
N PRO A 348 25.71 -7.78 11.67
CA PRO A 348 24.65 -8.78 11.48
C PRO A 348 23.85 -9.09 12.76
N ALA A 349 24.43 -8.84 13.95
CA ALA A 349 23.72 -9.04 15.21
C ALA A 349 22.65 -7.97 15.41
N LEU A 350 23.00 -6.71 15.19
CA LEU A 350 22.06 -5.57 15.19
C LEU A 350 20.98 -5.75 14.13
N SER A 351 21.38 -6.08 12.88
CA SER A 351 20.48 -6.33 11.76
C SER A 351 19.42 -7.37 12.11
N ARG A 352 19.84 -8.54 12.61
CA ARG A 352 18.93 -9.61 13.06
C ARG A 352 18.06 -9.18 14.24
N SER A 353 18.59 -8.40 15.17
CA SER A 353 17.83 -7.90 16.32
C SER A 353 16.70 -6.99 15.86
N MET A 354 17.00 -6.01 14.99
CA MET A 354 16.00 -5.09 14.42
C MET A 354 14.96 -5.85 13.56
N GLY A 355 15.39 -6.83 12.77
CA GLY A 355 14.47 -7.66 12.00
C GLY A 355 13.48 -8.43 12.88
N ARG A 356 13.95 -9.04 13.99
CA ARG A 356 13.08 -9.70 14.96
C ARG A 356 12.12 -8.73 15.63
N ALA A 357 12.61 -7.58 16.08
CA ALA A 357 11.78 -6.53 16.68
C ALA A 357 10.73 -6.02 15.68
N GLY A 358 11.11 -5.86 14.41
CA GLY A 358 10.20 -5.50 13.33
C GLY A 358 9.06 -6.52 13.15
N ARG A 359 9.38 -7.82 13.14
CA ARG A 359 8.37 -8.87 13.04
C ARG A 359 7.41 -8.84 14.24
N LEU A 360 7.92 -8.71 15.46
CA LEU A 360 7.08 -8.58 16.66
C LEU A 360 6.14 -7.39 16.56
N ARG A 361 6.64 -6.23 16.11
CA ARG A 361 5.82 -5.04 15.91
C ARG A 361 4.70 -5.28 14.90
N VAL A 362 4.96 -6.00 13.80
CA VAL A 362 3.91 -6.34 12.83
C VAL A 362 2.87 -7.26 13.45
N GLN A 363 3.28 -8.26 14.23
CA GLN A 363 2.38 -9.16 14.95
C GLN A 363 1.48 -8.41 15.94
N GLU A 364 1.97 -7.37 16.58
CA GLU A 364 1.21 -6.59 17.57
C GLU A 364 0.30 -5.53 16.93
N HIS A 365 0.76 -4.87 15.85
CA HIS A 365 0.12 -3.65 15.36
C HIS A 365 -0.46 -3.74 13.95
N PHE A 366 0.05 -4.63 13.08
CA PHE A 366 -0.25 -4.63 11.66
C PHE A 366 -0.76 -5.97 11.12
N ARG A 367 -1.23 -6.88 11.98
CA ARG A 367 -1.92 -8.07 11.52
C ARG A 367 -3.33 -7.72 11.05
N ILE A 368 -3.79 -8.41 10.01
CA ILE A 368 -5.07 -8.09 9.36
C ILE A 368 -6.26 -8.23 10.31
N GLU A 369 -6.24 -9.20 11.23
CA GLU A 369 -7.32 -9.42 12.19
C GLU A 369 -7.54 -8.21 13.10
N ARG A 370 -6.46 -7.52 13.47
CA ARG A 370 -6.55 -6.28 14.24
C ARG A 370 -7.25 -5.18 13.44
N THR A 371 -6.82 -4.97 12.19
CA THR A 371 -7.41 -3.98 11.29
C THR A 371 -8.89 -4.24 11.08
N VAL A 372 -9.26 -5.50 10.85
CA VAL A 372 -10.65 -5.91 10.66
C VAL A 372 -11.47 -5.70 11.93
N ASN A 373 -10.97 -6.10 13.09
CA ASN A 373 -11.65 -5.87 14.37
C ASN A 373 -11.92 -4.37 14.64
N GLU A 374 -10.97 -3.51 14.29
CA GLU A 374 -11.14 -2.05 14.42
C GLU A 374 -12.18 -1.52 13.40
N LEU A 375 -12.15 -2.02 12.17
CA LEU A 375 -13.13 -1.69 11.12
C LEU A 375 -14.55 -2.14 11.52
N GLU A 376 -14.71 -3.35 12.03
CA GLU A 376 -16.01 -3.87 12.46
C GLU A 376 -16.58 -3.09 13.64
N ARG A 377 -15.75 -2.66 14.57
CA ARG A 377 -16.19 -1.76 15.65
C ARG A 377 -16.67 -0.41 15.11
N LEU A 378 -16.02 0.12 14.06
CA LEU A 378 -16.44 1.33 13.38
C LEU A 378 -17.79 1.12 12.68
N TYR A 379 -17.97 0.01 11.98
CA TYR A 379 -19.23 -0.35 11.33
C TYR A 379 -20.35 -0.53 12.34
N GLN A 380 -20.11 -1.28 13.42
CA GLN A 380 -21.10 -1.54 14.47
C GLN A 380 -21.61 -0.24 15.10
N LYS A 381 -20.69 0.66 15.48
CA LYS A 381 -21.06 1.98 16.03
C LYS A 381 -21.92 2.81 15.05
N LEU A 382 -21.70 2.63 13.75
CA LEU A 382 -22.41 3.38 12.74
C LEU A 382 -23.86 2.88 12.56
N VAL A 383 -24.04 1.55 12.53
CA VAL A 383 -25.35 0.92 12.35
C VAL A 383 -26.21 0.86 13.62
N ASP A 384 -25.59 0.95 14.82
CA ASP A 384 -26.33 1.02 16.08
C ASP A 384 -26.75 2.46 16.43
N SER A 385 -26.24 3.46 15.70
CA SER A 385 -26.58 4.89 15.90
C SER A 385 -27.78 5.35 15.07
N GLU A 386 -28.30 4.47 14.18
CA GLU A 386 -29.51 4.63 13.38
C GLU A 386 -30.72 3.94 14.05
#